data_67988b95ab4102901abea5937d877f94
#
_entry.id   67988b95ab4102901abea5937d877f94
#
_cell.length_a   1.000
_cell.length_b   1.000
_cell.length_c   1.000
_cell.angle_alpha   90.00
_cell.angle_beta   90.00
_cell.angle_gamma   90.00
#
_symmetry.space_group_name_H-M   'P 1'
#
loop_
_entity.id
_entity.type
_entity.pdbx_description
1 polymer ?
#
loop_
_entity_poly.entity_id
_entity_poly.type
_entity_poly.pdbx_seq_one_letter_code
_entity_poly.pdbx_strand_id
1 'polypeptide(L)'
;MQEAIKPPVEVQYKEELEVLKNTDTGRCPQNWQMSPKAVRTFILGSSQPISYQGKEYQIQKKYFGNDALIERCIVTLAGNRGLMLVGEPGTAKTMLSELLSAAISGVSTNTIQGTAGTTEDMIKYSWNYALLLAKGPSREAMVPSPLYVGMEKGILTRFEEITRTPAEIQDSLI
;
A
#
# COMPACT_ATOMS: atom_id res chain seq x y z
N MET A 1 16.61 1.66 19.35
CA MET A 1 15.99 1.71 18.02
C MET A 1 16.19 3.12 17.49
N GLN A 2 16.88 3.27 16.36
CA GLN A 2 16.91 4.58 15.69
C GLN A 2 15.49 4.87 15.18
N GLU A 3 14.93 6.01 15.58
CA GLU A 3 13.66 6.50 15.01
C GLU A 3 13.82 6.64 13.49
N ALA A 4 12.89 6.08 12.74
CA ALA A 4 12.87 6.26 11.30
C ALA A 4 12.71 7.77 10.99
N ILE A 5 13.51 8.30 10.09
CA ILE A 5 13.51 9.73 9.68
C ILE A 5 12.11 10.14 9.18
N LYS A 6 11.38 9.21 8.56
CA LYS A 6 9.99 9.37 8.14
C LYS A 6 9.21 8.13 8.56
N PRO A 7 8.26 8.24 9.50
CA PRO A 7 7.42 7.10 9.87
C PRO A 7 6.52 6.66 8.71
N PRO A 8 6.09 5.38 8.68
CA PRO A 8 5.07 4.91 7.75
C PRO A 8 3.80 5.76 7.81
N VAL A 9 3.09 5.87 6.69
CA VAL A 9 1.89 6.73 6.57
C VAL A 9 0.82 6.37 7.61
N GLU A 10 0.59 5.09 7.85
CA GLU A 10 -0.37 4.60 8.85
C GLU A 10 0.01 4.97 10.29
N VAL A 11 1.28 5.20 10.55
CA VAL A 11 1.76 5.70 11.86
C VAL A 11 1.64 7.22 11.92
N GLN A 12 2.07 7.90 10.84
CA GLN A 12 2.05 9.36 10.75
C GLN A 12 0.63 9.94 10.86
N TYR A 13 -0.35 9.29 10.22
CA TYR A 13 -1.75 9.75 10.16
C TYR A 13 -2.71 8.82 10.92
N LYS A 14 -2.22 8.18 12.00
CA LYS A 14 -2.98 7.19 12.75
C LYS A 14 -4.35 7.70 13.20
N GLU A 15 -4.41 8.90 13.80
CA GLU A 15 -5.65 9.47 14.30
C GLU A 15 -6.68 9.73 13.18
N GLU A 16 -6.25 10.30 12.05
CA GLU A 16 -7.13 10.55 10.92
C GLU A 16 -7.67 9.25 10.29
N LEU A 17 -6.83 8.22 10.16
CA LEU A 17 -7.23 6.90 9.67
C LEU A 17 -8.22 6.24 10.63
N GLU A 18 -8.01 6.34 11.94
CA GLU A 18 -8.92 5.80 12.95
C GLU A 18 -10.28 6.49 12.92
N VAL A 19 -10.30 7.82 12.86
CA VAL A 19 -11.54 8.61 12.74
C VAL A 19 -12.32 8.20 11.49
N LEU A 20 -11.66 8.18 10.33
CA LEU A 20 -12.31 7.82 9.07
C LEU A 20 -12.84 6.39 9.09
N LYS A 21 -12.07 5.43 9.59
CA LYS A 21 -12.48 4.02 9.67
C LYS A 21 -13.70 3.82 10.57
N ASN A 22 -13.79 4.53 11.69
CA ASN A 22 -14.90 4.38 12.64
C ASN A 22 -16.15 5.20 12.28
N THR A 23 -16.00 6.25 11.45
CA THR A 23 -17.12 7.08 11.00
C THR A 23 -17.62 6.74 9.59
N ASP A 24 -16.92 5.83 8.89
CA ASP A 24 -17.25 5.43 7.55
C ASP A 24 -18.52 4.57 7.52
N THR A 25 -19.54 5.04 6.82
CA THR A 25 -20.80 4.33 6.57
C THR A 25 -20.91 3.79 5.15
N GLY A 26 -19.87 3.97 4.35
CA GLY A 26 -19.85 3.55 2.97
C GLY A 26 -19.66 2.03 2.79
N ARG A 27 -20.06 1.52 1.62
CA ARG A 27 -19.79 0.13 1.26
C ARG A 27 -18.29 -0.05 1.06
N CYS A 28 -17.70 -0.93 1.86
CA CYS A 28 -16.28 -1.26 1.80
C CYS A 28 -16.05 -2.40 0.79
N PRO A 29 -15.13 -2.26 -0.20
CA PRO A 29 -14.71 -3.38 -1.03
C PRO A 29 -14.05 -4.49 -0.19
N GLN A 30 -14.02 -5.70 -0.73
CA GLN A 30 -13.40 -6.84 -0.04
C GLN A 30 -11.92 -6.53 0.28
N ASN A 31 -11.48 -6.85 1.48
CA ASN A 31 -10.13 -6.64 2.02
C ASN A 31 -9.71 -5.18 2.20
N TRP A 32 -10.59 -4.21 1.96
CA TRP A 32 -10.30 -2.81 2.25
C TRP A 32 -10.58 -2.47 3.72
N GLN A 33 -9.83 -1.52 4.28
CA GLN A 33 -10.03 -1.03 5.65
C GLN A 33 -11.19 -0.02 5.74
N MET A 34 -11.51 0.66 4.63
CA MET A 34 -12.56 1.67 4.56
C MET A 34 -13.11 1.81 3.14
N SER A 35 -14.25 2.49 2.99
CA SER A 35 -14.90 2.70 1.69
C SER A 35 -14.07 3.57 0.75
N PRO A 36 -14.30 3.50 -0.56
CA PRO A 36 -13.68 4.40 -1.54
C PRO A 36 -13.85 5.89 -1.21
N LYS A 37 -15.00 6.26 -0.63
CA LYS A 37 -15.27 7.64 -0.20
C LYS A 37 -14.36 8.05 0.96
N ALA A 38 -14.17 7.20 1.96
CA ALA A 38 -13.30 7.48 3.08
C ALA A 38 -11.83 7.52 2.65
N VAL A 39 -11.39 6.62 1.75
CA VAL A 39 -10.04 6.66 1.14
C VAL A 39 -9.81 7.99 0.41
N ARG A 40 -10.79 8.44 -0.38
CA ARG A 40 -10.74 9.74 -1.05
C ARG A 40 -10.60 10.88 -0.03
N THR A 41 -11.42 10.87 1.01
CA THR A 41 -11.39 11.90 2.07
C THR A 41 -10.05 11.92 2.79
N PHE A 42 -9.45 10.75 3.06
CA PHE A 42 -8.11 10.67 3.65
C PHE A 42 -7.04 11.38 2.81
N ILE A 43 -7.10 11.23 1.49
CA ILE A 43 -6.07 11.77 0.58
C ILE A 43 -6.34 13.24 0.22
N LEU A 44 -7.58 13.58 -0.10
CA LEU A 44 -7.96 14.90 -0.59
C LEU A 44 -8.45 15.87 0.51
N GLY A 45 -8.61 15.37 1.73
CA GLY A 45 -9.12 16.14 2.86
C GLY A 45 -10.64 16.15 2.97
N SER A 46 -11.16 16.56 4.11
CA SER A 46 -12.60 16.74 4.34
C SER A 46 -13.00 18.19 4.13
N SER A 47 -14.18 18.42 3.53
CA SER A 47 -14.75 19.75 3.35
C SER A 47 -15.28 20.34 4.66
N GLN A 48 -15.66 19.48 5.59
CA GLN A 48 -16.16 19.83 6.92
C GLN A 48 -15.48 18.96 7.97
N PRO A 49 -15.40 19.42 9.23
CA PRO A 49 -14.92 18.61 10.33
C PRO A 49 -15.78 17.36 10.51
N ILE A 50 -15.17 16.26 10.91
CA ILE A 50 -15.81 14.99 11.21
C ILE A 50 -15.90 14.84 12.73
N SER A 51 -17.10 14.68 13.26
CA SER A 51 -17.31 14.45 14.69
C SER A 51 -17.03 12.98 15.04
N TYR A 52 -16.12 12.74 15.98
CA TYR A 52 -15.79 11.41 16.49
C TYR A 52 -15.47 11.50 17.99
N GLN A 53 -16.12 10.69 18.81
CA GLN A 53 -15.93 10.66 20.29
C GLN A 53 -16.00 12.03 20.97
N GLY A 54 -16.91 12.90 20.52
CA GLY A 54 -17.13 14.23 21.08
C GLY A 54 -16.05 15.28 20.70
N LYS A 55 -15.19 14.95 19.75
CA LYS A 55 -14.20 15.87 19.16
C LYS A 55 -14.45 16.04 17.68
N GLU A 56 -14.01 17.16 17.15
CA GLU A 56 -14.07 17.45 15.72
C GLU A 56 -12.68 17.32 15.09
N TYR A 57 -12.61 16.58 13.98
CA TYR A 57 -11.38 16.30 13.25
C TYR A 57 -11.48 16.84 11.83
N GLN A 58 -10.57 17.72 11.46
CA GLN A 58 -10.43 18.20 10.10
C GLN A 58 -9.36 17.36 9.38
N ILE A 59 -9.79 16.53 8.43
CA ILE A 59 -8.85 15.75 7.62
C ILE A 59 -8.14 16.68 6.64
N GLN A 60 -6.82 16.73 6.73
CA GLN A 60 -6.01 17.61 5.89
C GLN A 60 -5.77 17.00 4.50
N LYS A 61 -5.75 17.85 3.47
CA LYS A 61 -5.35 17.44 2.13
C LYS A 61 -3.87 17.04 2.12
N LYS A 62 -3.56 15.84 1.60
CA LYS A 62 -2.19 15.29 1.58
C LYS A 62 -1.60 15.24 0.17
N TYR A 63 -2.45 15.17 -0.85
CA TYR A 63 -2.00 15.17 -2.23
C TYR A 63 -2.48 16.43 -2.95
N PHE A 64 -1.51 17.20 -3.48
CA PHE A 64 -1.76 18.44 -4.21
C PHE A 64 -1.49 18.20 -5.69
N GLY A 65 -2.55 18.09 -6.48
CA GLY A 65 -2.49 17.79 -7.90
C GLY A 65 -3.88 17.59 -8.49
N ASN A 66 -4.00 16.70 -9.46
CA ASN A 66 -5.28 16.41 -10.11
C ASN A 66 -6.12 15.46 -9.24
N ASP A 67 -7.17 15.99 -8.62
CA ASP A 67 -8.10 15.21 -7.77
C ASP A 67 -8.76 14.05 -8.55
N ALA A 68 -9.07 14.23 -9.84
CA ALA A 68 -9.63 13.19 -10.69
C ALA A 68 -8.64 12.00 -10.91
N LEU A 69 -7.33 12.23 -10.80
CA LEU A 69 -6.35 11.14 -10.80
C LEU A 69 -6.54 10.25 -9.59
N ILE A 70 -6.73 10.83 -8.40
CA ILE A 70 -6.93 10.09 -7.16
C ILE A 70 -8.21 9.25 -7.25
N GLU A 71 -9.29 9.83 -7.74
CA GLU A 71 -10.57 9.11 -7.93
C GLU A 71 -10.41 7.93 -8.89
N ARG A 72 -9.71 8.11 -10.02
CA ARG A 72 -9.40 7.01 -10.96
C ARG A 72 -8.56 5.92 -10.32
N CYS A 73 -7.54 6.27 -9.52
CA CYS A 73 -6.74 5.28 -8.80
C CYS A 73 -7.61 4.43 -7.85
N ILE A 74 -8.47 5.08 -7.08
CA ILE A 74 -9.38 4.42 -6.15
C ILE A 74 -10.35 3.49 -6.87
N VAL A 75 -10.98 3.95 -7.95
CA VAL A 75 -11.91 3.14 -8.76
C VAL A 75 -11.21 1.94 -9.39
N THR A 76 -10.00 2.12 -9.91
CA THR A 76 -9.19 1.04 -10.49
C THR A 76 -8.91 -0.06 -9.46
N LEU A 77 -8.45 0.32 -8.28
CA LEU A 77 -8.14 -0.62 -7.20
C LEU A 77 -9.41 -1.28 -6.63
N ALA A 78 -10.54 -0.57 -6.56
CA ALA A 78 -11.83 -1.15 -6.15
C ALA A 78 -12.37 -2.18 -7.16
N GLY A 79 -11.95 -2.10 -8.43
CA GLY A 79 -12.28 -3.05 -9.49
C GLY A 79 -11.38 -4.28 -9.56
N ASN A 80 -10.58 -4.57 -8.53
CA ASN A 80 -9.61 -5.68 -8.48
C ASN A 80 -8.59 -5.65 -9.63
N ARG A 81 -8.13 -4.46 -10.01
CA ARG A 81 -7.11 -4.29 -11.05
C ARG A 81 -5.83 -3.72 -10.45
N GLY A 82 -4.69 -4.09 -11.06
CA GLY A 82 -3.42 -3.45 -10.77
C GLY A 82 -3.44 -1.97 -11.21
N LEU A 83 -2.74 -1.13 -10.46
CA LEU A 83 -2.57 0.29 -10.75
C LEU A 83 -1.10 0.56 -11.08
N MET A 84 -0.84 1.13 -12.24
CA MET A 84 0.49 1.59 -12.63
C MET A 84 0.54 3.12 -12.65
N LEU A 85 1.43 3.70 -11.85
CA LEU A 85 1.67 5.13 -11.79
C LEU A 85 2.92 5.48 -12.63
N VAL A 86 2.72 6.18 -13.74
CA VAL A 86 3.77 6.61 -14.65
C VAL A 86 3.86 8.13 -14.64
N GLY A 87 5.08 8.67 -14.61
CA GLY A 87 5.31 10.11 -14.65
C GLY A 87 6.77 10.47 -14.32
N GLU A 88 7.10 11.73 -14.48
CA GLU A 88 8.44 12.28 -14.22
C GLU A 88 8.90 12.04 -12.76
N PRO A 89 10.21 12.00 -12.51
CA PRO A 89 10.75 12.02 -11.15
C PRO A 89 10.21 13.22 -10.36
N GLY A 90 9.97 13.04 -9.06
CA GLY A 90 9.49 14.12 -8.18
C GLY A 90 7.99 14.43 -8.26
N THR A 91 7.19 13.69 -9.04
CA THR A 91 5.73 13.90 -9.16
C THR A 91 4.90 13.22 -8.05
N ALA A 92 5.52 12.91 -6.91
CA ALA A 92 4.89 12.33 -5.73
C ALA A 92 4.18 10.96 -5.93
N LYS A 93 4.62 10.16 -6.93
CA LYS A 93 4.05 8.82 -7.20
C LYS A 93 4.16 7.88 -5.98
N THR A 94 5.36 7.82 -5.40
CA THR A 94 5.61 7.00 -4.20
C THR A 94 4.75 7.45 -3.04
N MET A 95 4.64 8.76 -2.79
CA MET A 95 3.75 9.29 -1.74
C MET A 95 2.29 8.91 -1.98
N LEU A 96 1.81 9.00 -3.22
CA LEU A 96 0.44 8.60 -3.57
C LEU A 96 0.22 7.10 -3.33
N SER A 97 1.16 6.24 -3.75
CA SER A 97 1.06 4.80 -3.53
C SER A 97 1.09 4.43 -2.04
N GLU A 98 1.89 5.15 -1.23
CA GLU A 98 1.91 5.01 0.23
C GLU A 98 0.57 5.39 0.87
N LEU A 99 -0.01 6.54 0.49
CA LEU A 99 -1.30 7.01 0.99
C LEU A 99 -2.43 6.03 0.65
N LEU A 100 -2.48 5.55 -0.60
CA LEU A 100 -3.46 4.56 -1.04
C LEU A 100 -3.32 3.25 -0.25
N SER A 101 -2.09 2.73 -0.10
CA SER A 101 -1.83 1.48 0.62
C SER A 101 -2.19 1.58 2.09
N ALA A 102 -1.84 2.68 2.77
CA ALA A 102 -2.20 2.91 4.16
C ALA A 102 -3.72 2.99 4.36
N ALA A 103 -4.43 3.73 3.49
CA ALA A 103 -5.88 3.89 3.60
C ALA A 103 -6.65 2.61 3.24
N ILE A 104 -6.20 1.87 2.23
CA ILE A 104 -6.88 0.67 1.74
C ILE A 104 -6.55 -0.55 2.59
N SER A 105 -5.27 -0.77 2.87
CA SER A 105 -4.76 -2.00 3.50
C SER A 105 -4.32 -1.82 4.95
N GLY A 106 -4.22 -0.58 5.44
CA GLY A 106 -3.67 -0.28 6.77
C GLY A 106 -2.15 -0.42 6.87
N VAL A 107 -1.45 -0.67 5.76
CA VAL A 107 0.00 -0.90 5.70
C VAL A 107 0.55 -0.25 4.44
N SER A 108 1.52 0.65 4.59
CA SER A 108 2.22 1.29 3.48
C SER A 108 3.61 0.71 3.20
N THR A 109 4.09 -0.19 4.03
CA THR A 109 5.46 -0.74 3.96
C THR A 109 5.59 -2.05 3.21
N ASN A 110 4.50 -2.66 2.75
CA ASN A 110 4.53 -3.89 1.96
C ASN A 110 4.98 -3.58 0.52
N THR A 111 6.30 -3.49 0.32
CA THR A 111 6.92 -2.93 -0.89
C THR A 111 8.05 -3.80 -1.40
N ILE A 112 8.13 -3.96 -2.72
CA ILE A 112 9.26 -4.50 -3.45
C ILE A 112 9.97 -3.34 -4.15
N GLN A 113 11.26 -3.20 -3.93
CA GLN A 113 12.10 -2.22 -4.62
C GLN A 113 12.75 -2.89 -5.84
N GLY A 114 12.35 -2.50 -7.04
CA GLY A 114 12.91 -3.00 -8.29
C GLY A 114 14.31 -2.46 -8.56
N THR A 115 15.20 -3.36 -8.96
CA THR A 115 16.57 -3.07 -9.39
C THR A 115 16.97 -4.00 -10.52
N ALA A 116 18.09 -3.74 -11.19
CA ALA A 116 18.65 -4.66 -12.20
C ALA A 116 19.02 -6.03 -11.63
N GLY A 117 19.22 -6.14 -10.31
CA GLY A 117 19.51 -7.39 -9.61
C GLY A 117 18.30 -8.06 -8.96
N THR A 118 17.08 -7.58 -9.23
CA THR A 118 15.86 -8.20 -8.71
C THR A 118 15.69 -9.58 -9.34
N THR A 119 15.50 -10.59 -8.50
CA THR A 119 15.30 -11.99 -8.91
C THR A 119 13.87 -12.45 -8.63
N GLU A 120 13.49 -13.57 -9.22
CA GLU A 120 12.16 -14.17 -9.02
C GLU A 120 11.89 -14.52 -7.56
N ASP A 121 12.92 -15.01 -6.84
CA ASP A 121 12.83 -15.33 -5.40
C ASP A 121 12.48 -14.10 -4.55
N MET A 122 12.91 -12.91 -4.95
CA MET A 122 12.56 -11.66 -4.25
C MET A 122 11.09 -11.29 -4.44
N ILE A 123 10.46 -11.76 -5.51
CA ILE A 123 9.06 -11.50 -5.83
C ILE A 123 8.14 -12.57 -5.25
N LYS A 124 8.48 -13.85 -5.44
CA LYS A 124 7.65 -14.98 -5.00
C LYS A 124 7.89 -15.31 -3.53
N TYR A 125 8.99 -15.95 -3.23
CA TYR A 125 9.47 -16.29 -1.89
C TYR A 125 10.92 -16.78 -1.98
N SER A 126 11.63 -16.75 -0.88
CA SER A 126 12.96 -17.31 -0.74
C SER A 126 13.00 -18.38 0.35
N TRP A 127 14.18 -19.02 0.52
CA TRP A 127 14.35 -20.04 1.53
C TRP A 127 15.34 -19.58 2.60
N ASN A 128 15.00 -19.84 3.86
CA ASN A 128 15.99 -19.86 4.93
C ASN A 128 16.78 -21.16 4.82
N TYR A 129 17.95 -21.07 4.22
CA TYR A 129 18.78 -22.25 3.93
C TYR A 129 19.18 -23.04 5.18
N ALA A 130 19.37 -22.42 6.33
CA ALA A 130 19.67 -23.11 7.58
C ALA A 130 18.50 -24.02 8.01
N LEU A 131 17.28 -23.50 7.94
CA LEU A 131 16.08 -24.29 8.23
C LEU A 131 15.79 -25.34 7.16
N LEU A 132 16.03 -25.02 5.90
CA LEU A 132 15.87 -25.95 4.78
C LEU A 132 16.77 -27.17 4.92
N LEU A 133 18.04 -26.97 5.31
CA LEU A 133 18.99 -28.06 5.55
C LEU A 133 18.64 -28.87 6.80
N ALA A 134 18.13 -28.23 7.86
CA ALA A 134 17.81 -28.90 9.11
C ALA A 134 16.50 -29.66 9.09
N LYS A 135 15.47 -29.13 8.41
CA LYS A 135 14.08 -29.65 8.47
C LYS A 135 13.51 -30.06 7.11
N GLY A 136 14.25 -29.84 6.02
CA GLY A 136 13.75 -30.01 4.66
C GLY A 136 12.80 -28.89 4.21
N PRO A 137 12.21 -29.00 2.99
CA PRO A 137 11.25 -28.04 2.47
C PRO A 137 10.01 -27.98 3.36
N SER A 138 9.82 -26.88 4.04
CA SER A 138 8.70 -26.66 4.95
C SER A 138 8.24 -25.21 4.93
N ARG A 139 7.01 -24.94 5.36
CA ARG A 139 6.50 -23.58 5.48
C ARG A 139 7.34 -22.71 6.44
N GLU A 140 7.96 -23.33 7.46
CA GLU A 140 8.84 -22.65 8.39
C GLU A 140 10.17 -22.21 7.76
N ALA A 141 10.65 -22.96 6.75
CA ALA A 141 11.86 -22.64 6.02
C ALA A 141 11.61 -21.62 4.88
N MET A 142 10.36 -21.37 4.52
CA MET A 142 9.98 -20.39 3.49
C MET A 142 10.01 -18.98 4.07
N VAL A 143 10.66 -18.05 3.36
CA VAL A 143 10.65 -16.62 3.64
C VAL A 143 9.76 -15.94 2.62
N PRO A 144 8.54 -15.50 3.01
CA PRO A 144 7.59 -14.90 2.09
C PRO A 144 8.07 -13.53 1.61
N SER A 145 7.88 -13.26 0.32
CA SER A 145 8.09 -11.92 -0.24
C SER A 145 6.93 -10.98 0.10
N PRO A 146 7.08 -9.66 -0.13
CA PRO A 146 5.96 -8.73 -0.01
C PRO A 146 4.76 -9.09 -0.91
N LEU A 147 4.99 -9.62 -2.12
CA LEU A 147 3.91 -10.05 -3.01
C LEU A 147 3.18 -11.26 -2.42
N TYR A 148 3.91 -12.26 -1.92
CA TYR A 148 3.32 -13.42 -1.25
C TYR A 148 2.46 -12.98 -0.05
N VAL A 149 3.00 -12.10 0.81
CA VAL A 149 2.26 -11.53 1.96
C VAL A 149 1.02 -10.77 1.50
N GLY A 150 1.14 -10.01 0.41
CA GLY A 150 0.01 -9.29 -0.20
C GLY A 150 -1.11 -10.22 -0.61
N MET A 151 -0.78 -11.30 -1.31
CA MET A 151 -1.76 -12.31 -1.75
C MET A 151 -2.36 -13.08 -0.57
N GLU A 152 -1.55 -13.50 0.39
CA GLU A 152 -2.01 -14.26 1.56
C GLU A 152 -2.95 -13.45 2.45
N LYS A 153 -2.65 -12.17 2.68
CA LYS A 153 -3.40 -11.29 3.59
C LYS A 153 -4.44 -10.41 2.90
N GLY A 154 -4.48 -10.40 1.57
CA GLY A 154 -5.37 -9.52 0.81
C GLY A 154 -5.05 -8.03 0.98
N ILE A 155 -3.77 -7.67 1.10
CA ILE A 155 -3.28 -6.30 1.23
C ILE A 155 -2.55 -5.86 -0.03
N LEU A 156 -2.52 -4.55 -0.27
CA LEU A 156 -1.80 -4.01 -1.42
C LEU A 156 -0.30 -4.27 -1.30
N THR A 157 0.30 -4.72 -2.39
CA THR A 157 1.75 -4.78 -2.57
C THR A 157 2.15 -3.66 -3.51
N ARG A 158 3.10 -2.83 -3.08
CA ARG A 158 3.69 -1.79 -3.93
C ARG A 158 4.93 -2.32 -4.60
N PHE A 159 5.05 -2.09 -5.88
CA PHE A 159 6.26 -2.36 -6.65
C PHE A 159 6.84 -1.03 -7.12
N GLU A 160 7.94 -0.60 -6.51
CA GLU A 160 8.63 0.64 -6.85
C GLU A 160 9.69 0.38 -7.93
N GLU A 161 9.87 1.32 -8.84
CA GLU A 161 10.90 1.26 -9.90
C GLU A 161 10.84 -0.02 -10.76
N ILE A 162 9.64 -0.48 -11.11
CA ILE A 162 9.43 -1.72 -11.88
C ILE A 162 10.21 -1.74 -13.19
N THR A 163 10.38 -0.58 -13.84
CA THR A 163 11.11 -0.43 -15.11
C THR A 163 12.61 -0.69 -14.98
N ARG A 164 13.15 -0.76 -13.76
CA ARG A 164 14.55 -1.13 -13.51
C ARG A 164 14.78 -2.61 -13.39
N THR A 165 13.72 -3.41 -13.31
CA THR A 165 13.82 -4.86 -13.23
C THR A 165 14.00 -5.50 -14.60
N PRO A 166 14.64 -6.69 -14.68
CA PRO A 166 14.68 -7.46 -15.93
C PRO A 166 13.28 -7.74 -16.48
N ALA A 167 13.15 -7.86 -17.81
CA ALA A 167 11.85 -8.07 -18.47
C ALA A 167 11.17 -9.36 -17.98
N GLU A 168 11.94 -10.44 -17.78
CA GLU A 168 11.44 -11.73 -17.27
C GLU A 168 10.76 -11.59 -15.90
N ILE A 169 11.26 -10.65 -15.08
CA ILE A 169 10.68 -10.34 -13.75
C ILE A 169 9.37 -9.58 -13.92
N GLN A 170 9.31 -8.64 -14.86
CA GLN A 170 8.06 -7.92 -15.15
C GLN A 170 6.98 -8.87 -15.67
N ASP A 171 7.34 -9.80 -16.54
CA ASP A 171 6.45 -10.82 -17.08
C ASP A 171 5.90 -11.77 -15.99
N SER A 172 6.67 -12.03 -14.94
CA SER A 172 6.24 -12.89 -13.83
C SER A 172 5.17 -12.26 -12.92
N LEU A 173 4.86 -10.96 -13.09
CA LEU A 173 3.83 -10.25 -12.35
C LEU A 173 2.45 -10.26 -13.03
N ILE A 174 2.36 -10.74 -14.26
CA ILE A 174 1.15 -10.84 -15.06
C ILE A 174 0.52 -12.23 -14.90
#